data_071c25120f25423a01e41773b9bab4b0
#
_entry.id   071c25120f25423a01e41773b9bab4b0
#
_cell.length_a   1.000
_cell.length_b   1.000
_cell.length_c   1.000
_cell.angle_alpha   90.00
_cell.angle_beta   90.00
_cell.angle_gamma   90.00
#
_symmetry.space_group_name_H-M   'P 1'
#
loop_
_entity.id
_entity.type
_entity.pdbx_description
1 polymer ?
#
loop_
_entity_poly.entity_id
_entity_poly.type
_entity_poly.pdbx_seq_one_letter_code
_entity_poly.pdbx_strand_id
1 'polypeptide(L)'
;MSGQTHTVAPGEGRIVNLGIIQMRVLAAGEATTGGAFTLAEFTGGAGPWTVPHIHHGMEESFFVLVGEFTFGVGDQQVAAGPGSYVLVPRGTRHAITAGTGGGRFLTLMVPGGLEEMFFELAGLPPDSITDPAARAAVSARHDSIPA
;
A
#
# COMPACT_ATOMS: atom_id res chain seq x y z
N MET A 1 22.52 8.63 5.96
CA MET A 1 22.83 9.06 4.58
C MET A 1 23.01 10.55 4.57
N SER A 2 24.17 11.02 4.26
CA SER A 2 24.45 12.44 4.24
C SER A 2 24.45 12.95 2.80
N GLY A 3 23.45 13.77 2.45
CA GLY A 3 23.49 14.62 1.27
C GLY A 3 23.36 13.99 -0.11
N GLN A 4 23.08 12.69 -0.23
CA GLN A 4 22.86 12.08 -1.54
C GLN A 4 21.38 12.17 -1.93
N THR A 5 21.13 12.72 -3.12
CA THR A 5 19.77 12.74 -3.69
C THR A 5 19.38 11.33 -4.17
N HIS A 6 18.18 10.91 -3.80
CA HIS A 6 17.58 9.69 -4.30
C HIS A 6 16.60 10.04 -5.41
N THR A 7 16.74 9.39 -6.57
CA THR A 7 15.84 9.61 -7.71
C THR A 7 15.38 8.27 -8.29
N VAL A 8 14.13 8.24 -8.73
CA VAL A 8 13.53 7.10 -9.43
C VAL A 8 12.89 7.67 -10.71
N ALA A 9 13.40 7.26 -11.86
CA ALA A 9 12.85 7.70 -13.14
C ALA A 9 11.51 7.02 -13.45
N PRO A 10 10.72 7.56 -14.38
CA PRO A 10 9.46 6.91 -14.77
C PRO A 10 9.67 5.44 -15.16
N GLY A 11 8.84 4.57 -14.61
CA GLY A 11 8.92 3.12 -14.86
C GLY A 11 10.04 2.38 -14.15
N GLU A 12 10.92 3.07 -13.45
CA GLU A 12 12.00 2.47 -12.68
C GLU A 12 11.57 2.22 -11.22
N GLY A 13 12.48 1.69 -10.42
CA GLY A 13 12.22 1.30 -9.05
C GLY A 13 11.89 -0.18 -8.92
N ARG A 14 11.86 -0.65 -7.69
CA ARG A 14 11.51 -2.04 -7.41
C ARG A 14 10.02 -2.24 -7.60
N ILE A 15 9.66 -3.20 -8.45
CA ILE A 15 8.27 -3.54 -8.75
C ILE A 15 7.99 -4.93 -8.21
N VAL A 16 6.89 -5.08 -7.49
CA VAL A 16 6.40 -6.37 -7.01
C VAL A 16 4.96 -6.58 -7.42
N ASN A 17 4.64 -7.82 -7.80
CA ASN A 17 3.30 -8.22 -8.19
C ASN A 17 2.58 -8.86 -6.99
N LEU A 18 1.37 -8.40 -6.71
CA LEU A 18 0.57 -8.81 -5.56
C LEU A 18 -0.78 -9.41 -5.99
N GLY A 19 -0.85 -9.93 -7.21
CA GLY A 19 -2.09 -10.43 -7.80
C GLY A 19 -2.69 -9.40 -8.73
N ILE A 20 -3.88 -8.86 -8.39
CA ILE A 20 -4.53 -7.84 -9.24
C ILE A 20 -3.86 -6.46 -9.13
N ILE A 21 -2.99 -6.27 -8.16
CA ILE A 21 -2.28 -5.00 -7.94
C ILE A 21 -0.77 -5.20 -8.08
N GLN A 22 -0.10 -4.12 -8.47
CA GLN A 22 1.35 -4.05 -8.58
C GLN A 22 1.83 -2.85 -7.76
N MET A 23 2.89 -3.04 -6.98
CA MET A 23 3.53 -1.97 -6.21
C MET A 23 4.86 -1.59 -6.85
N ARG A 24 5.07 -0.29 -7.03
CA ARG A 24 6.37 0.27 -7.43
C ARG A 24 6.91 1.11 -6.27
N VAL A 25 8.04 0.72 -5.72
CA VAL A 25 8.67 1.42 -4.60
C VAL A 25 9.38 2.67 -5.13
N LEU A 26 9.07 3.82 -4.55
CA LEU A 26 9.70 5.08 -4.90
C LEU A 26 10.77 5.47 -3.88
N ALA A 27 10.50 5.29 -2.59
CA ALA A 27 11.47 5.54 -1.53
C ALA A 27 11.15 4.65 -0.33
N ALA A 28 12.13 3.88 0.10
CA ALA A 28 11.97 2.99 1.26
C ALA A 28 13.33 2.49 1.75
N GLY A 29 13.36 2.11 3.03
CA GLY A 29 14.49 1.43 3.62
C GLY A 29 15.54 2.35 4.22
N GLU A 30 16.40 1.74 5.02
CA GLU A 30 17.39 2.45 5.82
C GLU A 30 18.36 3.29 4.98
N ALA A 31 18.77 2.75 3.83
CA ALA A 31 19.72 3.43 2.95
C ALA A 31 19.13 4.63 2.21
N THR A 32 17.81 4.79 2.18
CA THR A 32 17.13 5.84 1.41
C THR A 32 16.47 6.86 2.32
N THR A 33 15.49 6.41 3.12
CA THR A 33 14.70 7.29 4.00
C THR A 33 15.12 7.21 5.46
N GLY A 34 16.02 6.29 5.81
CA GLY A 34 16.35 6.00 7.19
C GLY A 34 15.18 5.41 7.99
N GLY A 35 14.19 4.87 7.31
CA GLY A 35 12.99 4.35 7.94
C GLY A 35 11.95 5.42 8.27
N ALA A 36 12.18 6.68 7.91
CA ALA A 36 11.26 7.78 8.25
C ALA A 36 9.90 7.62 7.55
N PHE A 37 9.92 7.15 6.32
CA PHE A 37 8.70 6.92 5.54
C PHE A 37 8.95 5.89 4.44
N THR A 38 7.86 5.36 3.91
CA THR A 38 7.85 4.61 2.66
C THR A 38 6.89 5.30 1.71
N LEU A 39 7.34 5.51 0.48
CA LEU A 39 6.51 6.05 -0.60
C LEU A 39 6.47 5.04 -1.73
N ALA A 40 5.27 4.64 -2.13
CA ALA A 40 5.07 3.65 -3.19
C ALA A 40 3.89 4.03 -4.08
N GLU A 41 3.91 3.55 -5.31
CA GLU A 41 2.81 3.67 -6.25
C GLU A 41 2.15 2.32 -6.42
N PHE A 42 0.83 2.28 -6.29
CA PHE A 42 0.04 1.06 -6.50
C PHE A 42 -0.83 1.24 -7.74
N THR A 43 -0.83 0.23 -8.60
CA THR A 43 -1.62 0.18 -9.83
C THR A 43 -2.32 -1.17 -9.90
N GLY A 44 -3.57 -1.19 -10.34
CA GLY A 44 -4.28 -2.46 -10.46
C GLY A 44 -5.64 -2.36 -11.09
N GLY A 45 -6.29 -3.50 -11.18
CA GLY A 45 -7.62 -3.65 -11.76
C GLY A 45 -8.75 -3.32 -10.80
N ALA A 46 -9.98 -3.47 -11.28
CA ALA A 46 -11.18 -3.25 -10.49
C ALA A 46 -11.33 -4.27 -9.37
N GLY A 47 -11.99 -3.88 -8.30
CA GLY A 47 -12.34 -4.74 -7.19
C GLY A 47 -11.62 -4.42 -5.89
N PRO A 48 -11.79 -5.26 -4.86
CA PRO A 48 -11.13 -5.04 -3.57
C PRO A 48 -9.62 -5.20 -3.70
N TRP A 49 -8.89 -4.20 -3.23
CA TRP A 49 -7.43 -4.23 -3.17
C TRP A 49 -6.93 -4.71 -1.82
N THR A 50 -7.65 -4.38 -0.75
CA THR A 50 -7.31 -4.83 0.60
C THR A 50 -8.53 -5.37 1.30
N VAL A 51 -8.33 -6.33 2.19
CA VAL A 51 -9.33 -6.69 3.20
C VAL A 51 -9.32 -5.63 4.30
N PRO A 52 -10.40 -5.48 5.07
CA PRO A 52 -10.38 -4.58 6.23
C PRO A 52 -9.26 -4.95 7.21
N HIS A 53 -8.47 -3.95 7.61
CA HIS A 53 -7.32 -4.15 8.48
C HIS A 53 -6.98 -2.88 9.26
N ILE A 54 -6.07 -3.00 10.22
CA ILE A 54 -5.62 -1.91 11.10
C ILE A 54 -4.10 -1.89 11.13
N HIS A 55 -3.53 -0.70 11.04
CA HIS A 55 -2.12 -0.44 11.36
C HIS A 55 -2.07 0.31 12.69
N HIS A 56 -1.44 -0.26 13.70
CA HIS A 56 -1.39 0.36 15.03
C HIS A 56 -0.25 1.36 15.18
N GLY A 57 0.84 1.17 14.48
CA GLY A 57 2.06 1.97 14.60
C GLY A 57 2.39 2.85 13.41
N MET A 58 1.48 3.02 12.46
CA MET A 58 1.77 3.72 11.20
C MET A 58 0.53 4.49 10.73
N GLU A 59 0.73 5.72 10.27
CA GLU A 59 -0.25 6.42 9.44
C GLU A 59 -0.03 6.04 7.99
N GLU A 60 -1.12 5.88 7.26
CA GLU A 60 -1.08 5.63 5.82
C GLU A 60 -1.95 6.65 5.11
N SER A 61 -1.41 7.27 4.07
CA SER A 61 -2.18 8.23 3.28
C SER A 61 -2.03 7.95 1.79
N PHE A 62 -3.01 8.41 1.03
CA PHE A 62 -3.18 8.06 -0.38
C PHE A 62 -3.46 9.32 -1.19
N PHE A 63 -2.80 9.42 -2.33
CA PHE A 63 -3.08 10.45 -3.32
C PHE A 63 -3.46 9.77 -4.63
N VAL A 64 -4.71 9.91 -5.05
CA VAL A 64 -5.25 9.23 -6.24
C VAL A 64 -4.75 9.93 -7.50
N LEU A 65 -4.17 9.15 -8.42
CA LEU A 65 -3.66 9.62 -9.70
C LEU A 65 -4.61 9.28 -10.86
N VAL A 66 -5.12 8.05 -10.87
CA VAL A 66 -5.97 7.54 -11.96
C VAL A 66 -7.06 6.68 -11.36
N GLY A 67 -8.27 6.78 -11.89
CA GLY A 67 -9.39 5.93 -11.50
C GLY A 67 -10.16 6.42 -10.29
N GLU A 68 -11.21 5.70 -9.95
CA GLU A 68 -12.08 5.99 -8.83
C GLU A 68 -11.93 4.91 -7.77
N PHE A 69 -11.76 5.33 -6.52
CA PHE A 69 -11.61 4.43 -5.39
C PHE A 69 -12.67 4.70 -4.33
N THR A 70 -12.99 3.67 -3.57
CA THR A 70 -13.74 3.79 -2.31
C THR A 70 -12.84 3.37 -1.18
N PHE A 71 -12.63 4.28 -0.22
CA PHE A 71 -11.89 4.02 1.01
C PHE A 71 -12.91 3.87 2.14
N GLY A 72 -13.00 2.68 2.72
CA GLY A 72 -13.68 2.50 3.99
C GLY A 72 -12.71 2.88 5.10
N VAL A 73 -13.02 3.91 5.90
CA VAL A 73 -12.17 4.41 6.98
C VAL A 73 -13.02 4.55 8.23
N GLY A 74 -12.84 3.63 9.18
CA GLY A 74 -13.74 3.54 10.33
C GLY A 74 -15.17 3.26 9.83
N ASP A 75 -16.11 4.11 10.23
CA ASP A 75 -17.52 4.01 9.84
C ASP A 75 -17.83 4.79 8.54
N GLN A 76 -16.84 5.42 7.95
CA GLN A 76 -17.04 6.25 6.75
C GLN A 76 -16.71 5.50 5.48
N GLN A 77 -17.44 5.82 4.42
CA GLN A 77 -17.11 5.42 3.05
C GLN A 77 -16.74 6.68 2.27
N VAL A 78 -15.50 6.76 1.81
CA VAL A 78 -14.96 7.94 1.12
C VAL A 78 -14.74 7.59 -0.34
N ALA A 79 -15.47 8.27 -1.22
CA ALA A 79 -15.21 8.21 -2.66
C ALA A 79 -14.07 9.15 -3.01
N ALA A 80 -13.07 8.66 -3.74
CA ALA A 80 -11.88 9.43 -4.07
C ALA A 80 -11.48 9.20 -5.53
N GLY A 81 -11.59 10.23 -6.34
CA GLY A 81 -11.12 10.27 -7.71
C GLY A 81 -9.76 10.95 -7.84
N PRO A 82 -9.27 11.13 -9.09
CA PRO A 82 -7.96 11.75 -9.34
C PRO A 82 -7.81 13.11 -8.66
N GLY A 83 -6.68 13.31 -7.96
CA GLY A 83 -6.41 14.52 -7.20
C GLY A 83 -6.92 14.49 -5.76
N SER A 84 -7.61 13.44 -5.34
CA SER A 84 -8.08 13.29 -3.95
C SER A 84 -6.97 12.77 -3.05
N TYR A 85 -6.99 13.26 -1.81
CA TYR A 85 -6.09 12.80 -0.74
C TYR A 85 -6.90 12.21 0.40
N VAL A 86 -6.48 11.05 0.88
CA VAL A 86 -7.14 10.34 2.01
C VAL A 86 -6.07 9.98 3.03
N LEU A 87 -6.26 10.39 4.27
CA LEU A 87 -5.39 10.02 5.39
C LEU A 87 -6.12 9.02 6.29
N VAL A 88 -5.47 7.90 6.55
CA VAL A 88 -5.92 6.90 7.52
C VAL A 88 -5.03 7.00 8.77
N PRO A 89 -5.57 7.50 9.90
CA PRO A 89 -4.81 7.58 11.13
C PRO A 89 -4.44 6.21 11.69
N ARG A 90 -3.42 6.18 12.52
CA ARG A 90 -3.06 4.96 13.29
C ARG A 90 -4.27 4.40 14.02
N GLY A 91 -4.37 3.08 14.07
CA GLY A 91 -5.43 2.39 14.81
C GLY A 91 -6.78 2.43 14.15
N THR A 92 -6.90 2.93 12.93
CA THR A 92 -8.19 3.03 12.23
C THR A 92 -8.36 1.88 11.25
N ARG A 93 -9.46 1.14 11.41
CA ARG A 93 -9.84 0.06 10.49
C ARG A 93 -10.15 0.67 9.12
N HIS A 94 -9.56 0.11 8.08
CA HIS A 94 -9.79 0.62 6.72
C HIS A 94 -9.69 -0.48 5.67
N ALA A 95 -10.26 -0.21 4.50
CA ALA A 95 -10.22 -1.08 3.32
C ALA A 95 -10.30 -0.23 2.07
N ILE A 96 -9.76 -0.73 0.97
CA ILE A 96 -9.68 -0.01 -0.30
C ILE A 96 -10.26 -0.87 -1.41
N THR A 97 -11.15 -0.28 -2.21
CA THR A 97 -11.74 -0.90 -3.39
C THR A 97 -11.56 0.02 -4.58
N ALA A 98 -11.05 -0.52 -5.69
CA ALA A 98 -10.98 0.20 -6.96
C ALA A 98 -12.28 0.05 -7.74
N GLY A 99 -12.67 1.11 -8.43
CA GLY A 99 -13.83 1.11 -9.31
C GLY A 99 -13.60 0.36 -10.62
N THR A 100 -14.55 0.44 -11.52
CA THR A 100 -14.69 -0.41 -12.70
C THR A 100 -13.47 -0.43 -13.63
N GLY A 101 -12.77 0.66 -13.76
CA GLY A 101 -11.57 0.74 -14.61
C GLY A 101 -10.26 0.46 -13.89
N GLY A 102 -10.31 0.08 -12.62
CA GLY A 102 -9.10 0.03 -11.79
C GLY A 102 -8.54 1.42 -11.54
N GLY A 103 -7.26 1.51 -11.23
CA GLY A 103 -6.67 2.82 -10.99
C GLY A 103 -5.25 2.76 -10.48
N ARG A 104 -4.78 3.93 -10.03
CA ARG A 104 -3.43 4.12 -9.51
C ARG A 104 -3.43 5.20 -8.46
N PHE A 105 -2.70 4.98 -7.36
CA PHE A 105 -2.48 6.00 -6.35
C PHE A 105 -1.05 5.93 -5.79
N LEU A 106 -0.63 7.03 -5.20
CA LEU A 106 0.56 7.06 -4.35
C LEU A 106 0.15 6.76 -2.92
N THR A 107 0.99 6.02 -2.20
CA THR A 107 0.79 5.73 -0.78
C THR A 107 2.02 6.19 -0.01
N LEU A 108 1.78 6.98 1.03
CA LEU A 108 2.80 7.40 1.99
C LEU A 108 2.54 6.71 3.32
N MET A 109 3.53 5.99 3.82
CA MET A 109 3.47 5.24 5.07
C MET A 109 4.49 5.83 6.04
N VAL A 110 4.05 6.26 7.23
CA VAL A 110 4.88 6.95 8.22
C VAL A 110 4.67 6.34 9.62
N PRO A 111 5.70 5.81 10.27
CA PRO A 111 7.05 5.57 9.75
C PRO A 111 7.07 4.53 8.63
N GLY A 112 8.21 4.41 7.96
CA GLY A 112 8.43 3.40 6.93
C GLY A 112 8.60 2.02 7.52
N GLY A 113 8.61 1.01 6.63
CA GLY A 113 8.83 -0.39 7.01
C GLY A 113 7.81 -1.36 6.44
N LEU A 114 6.61 -0.89 6.10
CA LEU A 114 5.55 -1.79 5.61
C LEU A 114 5.89 -2.40 4.25
N GLU A 115 6.81 -1.83 3.49
CA GLU A 115 7.28 -2.42 2.23
C GLU A 115 7.73 -3.88 2.40
N GLU A 116 8.29 -4.22 3.56
CA GLU A 116 8.73 -5.59 3.84
C GLU A 116 7.58 -6.60 3.79
N MET A 117 6.39 -6.18 4.22
CA MET A 117 5.19 -7.01 4.11
C MET A 117 4.87 -7.32 2.65
N PHE A 118 4.93 -6.32 1.79
CA PHE A 118 4.63 -6.49 0.37
C PHE A 118 5.68 -7.36 -0.32
N PHE A 119 6.94 -7.22 0.06
CA PHE A 119 8.01 -8.08 -0.47
C PHE A 119 7.80 -9.53 -0.07
N GLU A 120 7.42 -9.78 1.18
CA GLU A 120 7.13 -11.12 1.67
C GLU A 120 5.89 -11.72 1.00
N LEU A 121 4.82 -10.92 0.85
CA LEU A 121 3.61 -11.36 0.12
C LEU A 121 3.94 -11.76 -1.32
N ALA A 122 4.72 -10.95 -2.02
CA ALA A 122 5.11 -11.21 -3.40
C ALA A 122 6.01 -12.45 -3.53
N GLY A 123 6.71 -12.81 -2.47
CA GLY A 123 7.56 -14.02 -2.40
C GLY A 123 6.84 -15.30 -2.02
N LEU A 124 5.54 -15.25 -1.74
CA LEU A 124 4.77 -16.46 -1.45
C LEU A 124 4.72 -17.37 -2.68
N PRO A 125 4.63 -18.71 -2.47
CA PRO A 125 4.41 -19.63 -3.59
C PRO A 125 3.19 -19.26 -4.42
N PRO A 126 3.17 -19.53 -5.73
CA PRO A 126 2.07 -19.10 -6.61
C PRO A 126 0.68 -19.53 -6.14
N ASP A 127 0.53 -20.72 -5.56
CA ASP A 127 -0.75 -21.19 -5.01
C ASP A 127 -1.11 -20.55 -3.66
N SER A 128 -0.18 -19.89 -3.01
CA SER A 128 -0.43 -19.24 -1.71
C SER A 128 -0.64 -17.73 -1.83
N ILE A 129 -0.19 -17.12 -2.92
CA ILE A 129 -0.21 -15.66 -3.06
C ILE A 129 -1.64 -15.08 -3.04
N THR A 130 -2.63 -15.87 -3.42
CA THR A 130 -4.04 -15.48 -3.38
C THR A 130 -4.81 -16.14 -2.24
N ASP A 131 -4.17 -16.99 -1.45
CA ASP A 131 -4.81 -17.65 -0.31
C ASP A 131 -4.99 -16.64 0.84
N PRO A 132 -6.24 -16.36 1.27
CA PRO A 132 -6.50 -15.38 2.33
C PRO A 132 -5.79 -15.71 3.65
N ALA A 133 -5.70 -16.99 4.02
CA ALA A 133 -5.08 -17.40 5.28
C ALA A 133 -3.55 -17.17 5.24
N ALA A 134 -2.89 -17.51 4.13
CA ALA A 134 -1.46 -17.28 3.95
C ALA A 134 -1.14 -15.77 3.96
N ARG A 135 -1.95 -14.97 3.28
CA ARG A 135 -1.80 -13.52 3.25
C ARG A 135 -1.99 -12.90 4.62
N ALA A 136 -3.03 -13.32 5.34
CA ALA A 136 -3.30 -12.82 6.69
C ALA A 136 -2.16 -13.13 7.67
N ALA A 137 -1.56 -14.31 7.55
CA ALA A 137 -0.43 -14.69 8.40
C ALA A 137 0.80 -13.80 8.16
N VAL A 138 1.09 -13.46 6.91
CA VAL A 138 2.16 -12.50 6.57
C VAL A 138 1.82 -11.12 7.12
N SER A 139 0.63 -10.62 6.81
CA SER A 139 0.20 -9.27 7.18
C SER A 139 0.25 -9.04 8.69
N ALA A 140 -0.17 -10.03 9.48
CA ALA A 140 -0.20 -9.93 10.93
C ALA A 140 1.21 -9.72 11.54
N ARG A 141 2.27 -10.19 10.88
CA ARG A 141 3.64 -9.98 11.34
C ARG A 141 4.19 -8.58 11.06
N HIS A 142 3.47 -7.78 10.27
CA HIS A 142 3.91 -6.48 9.79
C HIS A 142 2.97 -5.33 10.17
N ASP A 143 2.30 -5.45 11.32
CA ASP A 143 1.36 -4.41 11.78
C ASP A 143 0.26 -4.10 10.76
N SER A 144 -0.22 -5.13 10.08
CA SER A 144 -1.38 -5.04 9.19
C SER A 144 -2.35 -6.14 9.64
N ILE A 145 -3.15 -5.81 10.66
CA ILE A 145 -3.95 -6.79 11.39
C ILE A 145 -5.35 -6.85 10.76
N PRO A 146 -5.77 -8.01 10.22
CA PRO A 146 -7.13 -8.17 9.70
C PRO A 146 -8.17 -7.83 10.77
N ALA A 147 -9.21 -7.15 10.37
CA ALA A 147 -10.21 -6.64 11.32
C ALA A 147 -11.63 -6.67 10.76
#